data_1e35a8da4c4a2bbd244b2f2f9fb28641
#
_entry.id   1e35a8da4c4a2bbd244b2f2f9fb28641
#
_cell.length_a   1.000
_cell.length_b   1.000
_cell.length_c   1.000
_cell.angle_alpha   90.00
_cell.angle_beta   90.00
_cell.angle_gamma   90.00
#
_symmetry.space_group_name_H-M   'P 1'
#
loop_
_entity.id
_entity.type
_entity.pdbx_description
1 polymer ?
#
loop_
_entity_poly.entity_id
_entity_poly.type
_entity_poly.pdbx_seq_one_letter_code
_entity_poly.pdbx_strand_id
1 'polypeptide(L)'
;MTGHDSDDEELTLSSSTLDALKQFYAERDARAEQFAKLKAQAEEQHAAAATNAGQLSIEAFTEDWNESQFWYSDETASLLARELLDGATSDMTIAVVSAPSVFVALKNILNTSSPGQPKPKLVLLEHDNRFAVFPELVFYDFAQPLKLPSHLKASCDRIICDPPFLSEDCQTKAALTVRWLSKPHQQQQQTRLIVCTGERMESLVTRLYRSYGLRTTDYEPVHARGLSNEFYCYANFESSSSSWKWRQREDEGKEEGEGEGQGK
;
A
#
# COMPACT_ATOMS: atom_id res chain seq x y z
N MET A 1 34.32 4.61 62.60
CA MET A 1 33.87 3.32 62.11
C MET A 1 32.39 3.49 61.82
N THR A 2 32.05 3.81 60.60
CA THR A 2 30.68 3.87 60.13
C THR A 2 30.64 2.97 58.90
N GLY A 3 30.02 1.80 59.08
CA GLY A 3 29.79 0.84 58.00
C GLY A 3 28.76 1.41 57.03
N HIS A 4 29.07 1.37 55.80
CA HIS A 4 28.16 1.68 54.70
C HIS A 4 27.67 0.31 54.19
N ASP A 5 26.42 -0.03 54.59
CA ASP A 5 25.71 -1.16 54.01
C ASP A 5 25.25 -0.75 52.64
N SER A 6 25.80 -1.41 51.62
CA SER A 6 25.30 -1.33 50.24
C SER A 6 24.23 -2.40 50.11
N ASP A 7 22.96 -1.98 50.17
CA ASP A 7 21.84 -2.83 49.74
C ASP A 7 21.88 -2.95 48.20
N ASP A 8 22.49 -4.02 47.70
CA ASP A 8 22.31 -4.51 46.34
C ASP A 8 20.95 -5.23 46.28
N GLU A 9 19.86 -4.46 46.03
CA GLU A 9 18.59 -5.05 45.64
C GLU A 9 18.73 -5.65 44.22
N GLU A 10 18.91 -6.96 44.13
CA GLU A 10 18.75 -7.69 42.87
C GLU A 10 17.31 -7.49 42.38
N LEU A 11 17.17 -6.68 41.30
CA LEU A 11 15.92 -6.47 40.59
C LEU A 11 15.50 -7.80 39.93
N THR A 12 14.71 -8.61 40.63
CA THR A 12 14.14 -9.83 40.09
C THR A 12 12.84 -9.49 39.36
N LEU A 13 12.79 -9.79 38.05
CA LEU A 13 11.57 -9.63 37.23
C LEU A 13 10.47 -10.58 37.76
N SER A 14 9.22 -10.11 37.76
CA SER A 14 8.10 -10.97 38.14
C SER A 14 7.95 -12.18 37.20
N SER A 15 7.40 -13.28 37.69
CA SER A 15 7.15 -14.46 36.84
C SER A 15 6.30 -14.16 35.63
N SER A 16 5.29 -13.29 35.75
CA SER A 16 4.45 -12.84 34.64
C SER A 16 5.22 -12.04 33.57
N THR A 17 6.19 -11.24 34.02
CA THR A 17 7.06 -10.47 33.09
C THR A 17 8.02 -11.42 32.36
N LEU A 18 8.54 -12.43 33.04
CA LEU A 18 9.39 -13.46 32.44
C LEU A 18 8.62 -14.31 31.42
N ASP A 19 7.37 -14.65 31.70
CA ASP A 19 6.52 -15.40 30.76
C ASP A 19 6.13 -14.57 29.54
N ALA A 20 5.81 -13.30 29.74
CA ALA A 20 5.58 -12.37 28.62
C ALA A 20 6.83 -12.19 27.74
N LEU A 21 8.02 -12.11 28.35
CA LEU A 21 9.29 -12.06 27.64
C LEU A 21 9.57 -13.34 26.83
N LYS A 22 9.32 -14.52 27.44
CA LYS A 22 9.46 -15.81 26.75
C LYS A 22 8.51 -15.89 25.54
N GLN A 23 7.25 -15.48 25.72
CA GLN A 23 6.28 -15.46 24.64
C GLN A 23 6.71 -14.50 23.52
N PHE A 24 7.16 -13.31 23.86
CA PHE A 24 7.70 -12.34 22.91
C PHE A 24 8.88 -12.90 22.09
N TYR A 25 9.84 -13.55 22.75
CA TYR A 25 10.97 -14.16 22.05
C TYR A 25 10.55 -15.34 21.17
N ALA A 26 9.62 -16.18 21.62
CA ALA A 26 9.09 -17.27 20.82
C ALA A 26 8.36 -16.77 19.56
N GLU A 27 7.55 -15.72 19.69
CA GLU A 27 6.89 -15.07 18.57
C GLU A 27 7.90 -14.43 17.61
N ARG A 28 8.91 -13.74 18.12
CA ARG A 28 10.00 -13.16 17.32
C ARG A 28 10.74 -14.23 16.52
N ASP A 29 11.08 -15.34 17.16
CA ASP A 29 11.85 -16.42 16.52
C ASP A 29 11.01 -17.15 15.45
N ALA A 30 9.70 -17.38 15.72
CA ALA A 30 8.77 -17.90 14.73
C ALA A 30 8.62 -16.96 13.50
N ARG A 31 8.61 -15.65 13.72
CA ARG A 31 8.59 -14.64 12.64
C ARG A 31 9.88 -14.65 11.83
N ALA A 32 11.03 -14.76 12.50
CA ALA A 32 12.33 -14.85 11.82
C ALA A 32 12.42 -16.10 10.92
N GLU A 33 11.84 -17.24 11.37
CA GLU A 33 11.79 -18.46 10.57
C GLU A 33 10.85 -18.32 9.36
N GLN A 34 9.68 -17.70 9.54
CA GLN A 34 8.75 -17.39 8.42
C GLN A 34 9.40 -16.45 7.41
N PHE A 35 10.11 -15.43 7.89
CA PHE A 35 10.84 -14.52 7.02
C PHE A 35 11.96 -15.21 6.24
N ALA A 36 12.72 -16.10 6.89
CA ALA A 36 13.76 -16.89 6.24
C ALA A 36 13.19 -17.81 5.15
N LYS A 37 12.01 -18.42 5.39
CA LYS A 37 11.28 -19.21 4.38
C LYS A 37 10.84 -18.35 3.19
N LEU A 38 10.29 -17.16 3.44
CA LEU A 38 9.89 -16.25 2.39
C LEU A 38 11.08 -15.76 1.56
N LYS A 39 12.19 -15.46 2.22
CA LYS A 39 13.46 -15.09 1.56
C LYS A 39 13.93 -16.22 0.65
N ALA A 40 13.98 -17.45 1.16
CA ALA A 40 14.36 -18.63 0.37
C ALA A 40 13.43 -18.85 -0.83
N GLN A 41 12.12 -18.70 -0.65
CA GLN A 41 11.14 -18.79 -1.74
C GLN A 41 11.32 -17.68 -2.78
N ALA A 42 11.59 -16.44 -2.35
CA ALA A 42 11.86 -15.34 -3.27
C ALA A 42 13.16 -15.54 -4.05
N GLU A 43 14.22 -16.03 -3.40
CA GLU A 43 15.50 -16.37 -4.03
C GLU A 43 15.36 -17.56 -5.00
N GLU A 44 14.58 -18.59 -4.64
CA GLU A 44 14.30 -19.74 -5.48
C GLU A 44 13.45 -19.38 -6.71
N GLN A 45 12.47 -18.49 -6.57
CA GLN A 45 11.69 -17.93 -7.69
C GLN A 45 12.56 -17.14 -8.66
N HIS A 46 13.61 -16.49 -8.19
CA HIS A 46 14.61 -15.85 -9.03
C HIS A 46 15.49 -16.85 -9.76
N ALA A 47 15.85 -17.95 -9.11
CA ALA A 47 16.70 -19.01 -9.69
C ALA A 47 15.91 -19.93 -10.65
N ALA A 48 14.60 -20.08 -10.41
CA ALA A 48 13.72 -21.00 -11.14
C ALA A 48 12.63 -20.22 -11.91
N ALA A 49 12.99 -19.58 -13.01
CA ALA A 49 12.01 -19.01 -13.96
C ALA A 49 11.10 -20.05 -14.64
N ALA A 50 10.96 -21.26 -14.10
CA ALA A 50 10.29 -22.39 -14.78
C ALA A 50 9.49 -23.37 -13.91
N THR A 51 9.35 -23.23 -12.58
CA THR A 51 8.58 -24.23 -11.81
C THR A 51 7.66 -23.58 -10.79
N ASN A 52 6.43 -24.10 -10.68
CA ASN A 52 5.34 -23.72 -9.75
C ASN A 52 5.85 -23.52 -8.29
N ALA A 53 6.40 -22.36 -8.01
CA ALA A 53 6.72 -21.96 -6.66
C ALA A 53 5.45 -21.50 -5.96
N GLY A 54 5.31 -21.83 -4.68
CA GLY A 54 4.13 -21.57 -3.88
C GLY A 54 3.73 -20.09 -3.85
N GLN A 55 2.47 -19.85 -3.55
CA GLN A 55 1.90 -18.51 -3.41
C GLN A 55 2.60 -17.75 -2.29
N LEU A 56 3.05 -16.53 -2.57
CA LEU A 56 3.60 -15.62 -1.56
C LEU A 56 2.48 -15.13 -0.64
N SER A 57 2.76 -15.04 0.66
CA SER A 57 1.81 -14.45 1.61
C SER A 57 2.38 -13.20 2.25
N ILE A 58 1.59 -12.13 2.29
CA ILE A 58 1.93 -10.89 3.01
C ILE A 58 1.99 -11.13 4.52
N GLU A 59 1.31 -12.15 5.05
CA GLU A 59 1.30 -12.50 6.48
C GLU A 59 2.69 -12.88 7.02
N ALA A 60 3.62 -13.28 6.14
CA ALA A 60 5.02 -13.50 6.51
C ALA A 60 5.70 -12.22 6.99
N PHE A 61 5.19 -11.05 6.57
CA PHE A 61 5.59 -9.73 7.06
C PHE A 61 4.57 -9.28 8.08
N THR A 62 4.90 -9.35 9.36
CA THR A 62 4.02 -8.84 10.41
C THR A 62 3.85 -7.33 10.29
N GLU A 63 2.62 -6.86 10.48
CA GLU A 63 2.32 -5.43 10.57
C GLU A 63 3.12 -4.77 11.69
N ASP A 64 3.70 -3.63 11.43
CA ASP A 64 4.26 -2.74 12.46
C ASP A 64 3.36 -1.51 12.62
N TRP A 65 2.57 -1.52 13.67
CA TRP A 65 1.60 -0.46 13.92
C TRP A 65 2.26 0.88 14.27
N ASN A 66 3.50 0.85 14.78
CA ASN A 66 4.25 2.08 15.05
C ASN A 66 4.69 2.76 13.75
N GLU A 67 4.90 1.97 12.68
CA GLU A 67 5.21 2.46 11.34
C GLU A 67 3.96 2.64 10.47
N SER A 68 2.77 2.57 11.07
CA SER A 68 1.47 2.66 10.35
C SER A 68 1.35 1.65 9.20
N GLN A 69 1.87 0.44 9.40
CA GLN A 69 1.73 -0.67 8.47
C GLN A 69 0.47 -1.46 8.78
N PHE A 70 -0.49 -1.42 7.85
CA PHE A 70 -1.73 -2.17 7.91
C PHE A 70 -1.94 -2.87 6.57
N TRP A 71 -1.98 -4.21 6.61
CA TRP A 71 -2.13 -4.97 5.37
C TRP A 71 -3.58 -5.03 4.91
N TYR A 72 -3.80 -4.85 3.63
CA TYR A 72 -5.10 -5.14 3.04
C TYR A 72 -5.45 -6.61 3.16
N SER A 73 -6.75 -6.93 3.21
CA SER A 73 -7.22 -8.29 3.02
C SER A 73 -6.77 -8.83 1.66
N ASP A 74 -6.66 -10.15 1.53
CA ASP A 74 -6.25 -10.80 0.28
C ASP A 74 -7.21 -10.44 -0.88
N GLU A 75 -8.50 -10.29 -0.59
CA GLU A 75 -9.50 -9.88 -1.57
C GLU A 75 -9.22 -8.46 -2.07
N THR A 76 -9.00 -7.51 -1.15
CA THR A 76 -8.69 -6.12 -1.49
C THR A 76 -7.38 -6.02 -2.26
N ALA A 77 -6.31 -6.65 -1.75
CA ALA A 77 -5.01 -6.65 -2.42
C ALA A 77 -5.09 -7.25 -3.84
N SER A 78 -5.82 -8.36 -4.00
CA SER A 78 -6.01 -9.02 -5.29
C SER A 78 -6.86 -8.21 -6.25
N LEU A 79 -7.92 -7.53 -5.76
CA LEU A 79 -8.75 -6.64 -6.57
C LEU A 79 -7.92 -5.47 -7.11
N LEU A 80 -7.22 -4.74 -6.23
CA LEU A 80 -6.38 -3.60 -6.61
C LEU A 80 -5.27 -4.03 -7.59
N ALA A 81 -4.67 -5.20 -7.38
CA ALA A 81 -3.67 -5.76 -8.28
C ALA A 81 -4.24 -6.07 -9.67
N ARG A 82 -5.44 -6.65 -9.76
CA ARG A 82 -6.11 -6.92 -11.05
C ARG A 82 -6.42 -5.63 -11.80
N GLU A 83 -6.88 -4.60 -11.11
CA GLU A 83 -7.13 -3.29 -11.71
C GLU A 83 -5.86 -2.62 -12.26
N LEU A 84 -4.74 -2.81 -11.57
CA LEU A 84 -3.44 -2.39 -12.07
C LEU A 84 -2.95 -3.22 -13.27
N LEU A 85 -3.36 -4.48 -13.38
CA LEU A 85 -2.97 -5.37 -14.48
C LEU A 85 -3.92 -5.28 -15.68
N ASP A 86 -5.14 -4.76 -15.52
CA ASP A 86 -6.13 -4.70 -16.58
C ASP A 86 -5.65 -3.89 -17.79
N GLY A 87 -5.43 -4.59 -18.93
CA GLY A 87 -4.85 -4.02 -20.15
C GLY A 87 -3.37 -3.59 -20.02
N ALA A 88 -2.63 -4.10 -19.01
CA ALA A 88 -1.20 -3.85 -18.90
C ALA A 88 -0.41 -4.65 -19.95
N THR A 89 0.64 -4.03 -20.50
CA THR A 89 1.55 -4.65 -21.49
C THR A 89 2.95 -4.83 -20.91
N SER A 90 3.80 -5.59 -21.56
CA SER A 90 5.16 -5.92 -21.08
C SER A 90 6.14 -4.73 -21.09
N ASP A 91 5.83 -3.67 -21.82
CA ASP A 91 6.60 -2.43 -21.87
C ASP A 91 6.19 -1.42 -20.80
N MET A 92 5.08 -1.68 -20.09
CA MET A 92 4.59 -0.82 -19.01
C MET A 92 5.33 -1.08 -17.70
N THR A 93 5.38 -0.03 -16.87
CA THR A 93 5.90 -0.09 -15.50
C THR A 93 4.78 0.24 -14.51
N ILE A 94 4.60 -0.63 -13.51
CA ILE A 94 3.67 -0.45 -12.40
C ILE A 94 4.47 -0.12 -11.15
N ALA A 95 4.23 1.02 -10.55
CA ALA A 95 4.80 1.39 -9.26
C ALA A 95 3.78 1.18 -8.13
N VAL A 96 4.24 0.53 -7.07
CA VAL A 96 3.51 0.32 -5.83
C VAL A 96 4.20 1.14 -4.76
N VAL A 97 3.54 2.16 -4.24
CA VAL A 97 4.08 3.11 -3.26
C VAL A 97 3.41 2.87 -1.91
N SER A 98 4.16 2.35 -0.95
CA SER A 98 3.70 2.06 0.42
C SER A 98 2.45 1.15 0.49
N ALA A 99 2.30 0.21 -0.47
CA ALA A 99 1.18 -0.73 -0.52
C ALA A 99 1.68 -2.18 -0.76
N PRO A 100 2.53 -2.72 0.12
CA PRO A 100 3.21 -3.99 -0.13
C PRO A 100 2.27 -5.20 -0.26
N SER A 101 1.08 -5.19 0.36
CA SER A 101 0.07 -6.24 0.13
C SER A 101 -0.33 -6.34 -1.34
N VAL A 102 -0.51 -5.19 -2.01
CA VAL A 102 -0.84 -5.14 -3.44
C VAL A 102 0.34 -5.62 -4.29
N PHE A 103 1.57 -5.28 -3.89
CA PHE A 103 2.77 -5.78 -4.57
C PHE A 103 2.86 -7.31 -4.51
N VAL A 104 2.63 -7.91 -3.34
CA VAL A 104 2.62 -9.38 -3.18
C VAL A 104 1.52 -10.02 -4.05
N ALA A 105 0.32 -9.42 -4.07
CA ALA A 105 -0.77 -9.89 -4.93
C ALA A 105 -0.42 -9.80 -6.43
N LEU A 106 0.22 -8.70 -6.88
CA LEU A 106 0.72 -8.55 -8.25
C LEU A 106 1.72 -9.66 -8.61
N LYS A 107 2.70 -9.93 -7.72
CA LYS A 107 3.68 -11.01 -7.92
C LYS A 107 3.00 -12.36 -8.07
N ASN A 108 2.04 -12.67 -7.20
CA ASN A 108 1.28 -13.93 -7.23
C ASN A 108 0.51 -14.09 -8.54
N ILE A 109 -0.23 -13.07 -8.97
CA ILE A 109 -0.99 -13.10 -10.22
C ILE A 109 -0.05 -13.31 -11.41
N LEU A 110 1.07 -12.55 -11.48
CA LEU A 110 2.02 -12.66 -12.58
C LEU A 110 2.77 -13.99 -12.59
N ASN A 111 3.00 -14.62 -11.43
CA ASN A 111 3.64 -15.92 -11.33
C ASN A 111 2.72 -17.06 -11.78
N THR A 112 1.42 -16.94 -11.51
CA THR A 112 0.40 -17.93 -11.91
C THR A 112 -0.16 -17.71 -13.32
N SER A 113 0.19 -16.59 -13.96
CA SER A 113 -0.24 -16.26 -15.32
C SER A 113 0.32 -17.24 -16.34
N SER A 114 -0.50 -17.59 -17.36
CA SER A 114 -0.11 -18.50 -18.43
C SER A 114 1.14 -18.01 -19.19
N PRO A 115 1.99 -18.94 -19.68
CA PRO A 115 3.11 -18.59 -20.54
C PRO A 115 2.66 -17.74 -21.74
N GLY A 116 3.33 -16.61 -21.97
CA GLY A 116 3.01 -15.69 -23.08
C GLY A 116 2.08 -14.54 -22.71
N GLN A 117 1.52 -14.49 -21.51
CA GLN A 117 0.83 -13.28 -21.05
C GLN A 117 1.84 -12.13 -20.78
N PRO A 118 1.48 -10.88 -21.11
CA PRO A 118 2.36 -9.75 -20.88
C PRO A 118 2.61 -9.56 -19.38
N LYS A 119 3.88 -9.42 -19.00
CA LYS A 119 4.29 -9.16 -17.61
C LYS A 119 4.90 -7.76 -17.55
N PRO A 120 4.17 -6.78 -17.03
CA PRO A 120 4.71 -5.44 -16.81
C PRO A 120 5.86 -5.46 -15.81
N LYS A 121 6.72 -4.46 -15.86
CA LYS A 121 7.76 -4.25 -14.84
C LYS A 121 7.11 -3.76 -13.56
N LEU A 122 7.53 -4.32 -12.43
CA LEU A 122 7.09 -3.87 -11.11
C LEU A 122 8.20 -3.08 -10.43
N VAL A 123 7.79 -2.10 -9.63
CA VAL A 123 8.66 -1.36 -8.70
C VAL A 123 7.91 -1.21 -7.39
N LEU A 124 8.52 -1.61 -6.28
CA LEU A 124 8.01 -1.43 -4.94
C LEU A 124 8.78 -0.30 -4.25
N LEU A 125 8.12 0.79 -3.92
CA LEU A 125 8.65 1.86 -3.08
C LEU A 125 8.16 1.65 -1.64
N GLU A 126 9.06 1.22 -0.76
CA GLU A 126 8.70 0.86 0.61
C GLU A 126 9.84 1.23 1.57
N HIS A 127 9.47 1.66 2.78
CA HIS A 127 10.41 2.02 3.84
C HIS A 127 10.94 0.77 4.56
N ASP A 128 10.14 -0.27 4.65
CA ASP A 128 10.47 -1.48 5.36
C ASP A 128 11.50 -2.34 4.60
N ASN A 129 12.71 -2.40 5.13
CA ASN A 129 13.81 -3.18 4.55
C ASN A 129 13.58 -4.69 4.55
N ARG A 130 12.57 -5.22 5.25
CA ARG A 130 12.22 -6.64 5.16
C ARG A 130 11.81 -7.03 3.73
N PHE A 131 11.27 -6.07 2.95
CA PHE A 131 10.96 -6.28 1.54
C PHE A 131 12.19 -6.30 0.61
N ALA A 132 13.43 -6.15 1.14
CA ALA A 132 14.67 -6.29 0.36
C ALA A 132 14.89 -7.71 -0.21
N VAL A 133 14.08 -8.67 0.17
CA VAL A 133 14.00 -9.99 -0.48
C VAL A 133 13.51 -9.91 -1.93
N PHE A 134 12.84 -8.82 -2.30
CA PHE A 134 12.37 -8.58 -3.65
C PHE A 134 13.33 -7.60 -4.37
N PRO A 135 13.88 -7.98 -5.54
CA PRO A 135 14.77 -7.10 -6.30
C PRO A 135 14.07 -5.86 -6.86
N GLU A 136 12.74 -5.86 -6.90
CA GLU A 136 11.93 -4.72 -7.28
C GLU A 136 11.86 -3.64 -6.20
N LEU A 137 12.38 -3.89 -4.97
CA LEU A 137 12.38 -2.91 -3.90
C LEU A 137 13.27 -1.71 -4.24
N VAL A 138 12.69 -0.55 -4.04
CA VAL A 138 13.38 0.73 -3.95
C VAL A 138 13.08 1.29 -2.57
N PHE A 139 14.11 1.47 -1.75
CA PHE A 139 13.92 2.08 -0.42
C PHE A 139 13.29 3.46 -0.57
N TYR A 140 12.20 3.68 0.12
CA TYR A 140 11.41 4.90 0.04
C TYR A 140 11.09 5.45 1.43
N ASP A 141 11.51 6.67 1.66
CA ASP A 141 11.14 7.48 2.81
C ASP A 141 10.25 8.64 2.34
N PHE A 142 8.99 8.66 2.76
CA PHE A 142 8.07 9.71 2.36
C PHE A 142 8.55 11.10 2.80
N ALA A 143 9.35 11.20 3.88
CA ALA A 143 9.95 12.47 4.32
C ALA A 143 10.93 13.04 3.30
N GLN A 144 11.48 12.19 2.41
CA GLN A 144 12.39 12.54 1.32
C GLN A 144 11.83 12.11 -0.04
N PRO A 145 10.66 12.65 -0.47
CA PRO A 145 9.83 12.10 -1.54
C PRO A 145 10.50 12.03 -2.92
N LEU A 146 11.54 12.81 -3.15
CA LEU A 146 12.26 12.87 -4.43
C LEU A 146 13.64 12.22 -4.37
N LYS A 147 14.03 11.62 -3.24
CA LYS A 147 15.29 10.87 -3.11
C LYS A 147 15.13 9.45 -3.67
N LEU A 148 14.96 9.36 -4.96
CA LEU A 148 14.70 8.14 -5.71
C LEU A 148 15.71 7.98 -6.85
N PRO A 149 15.98 6.75 -7.31
CA PRO A 149 16.83 6.50 -8.47
C PRO A 149 16.33 7.24 -9.72
N SER A 150 17.21 8.00 -10.37
CA SER A 150 16.85 8.88 -11.49
C SER A 150 16.16 8.18 -12.68
N HIS A 151 16.43 6.89 -12.89
CA HIS A 151 15.81 6.09 -13.95
C HIS A 151 14.30 5.87 -13.74
N LEU A 152 13.78 6.07 -12.53
CA LEU A 152 12.35 5.97 -12.23
C LEU A 152 11.60 7.26 -12.55
N LYS A 153 12.29 8.38 -12.78
CA LYS A 153 11.67 9.65 -13.09
C LYS A 153 10.87 9.54 -14.39
N ALA A 154 9.59 9.88 -14.33
CA ALA A 154 8.69 9.89 -15.51
C ALA A 154 8.64 8.53 -16.25
N SER A 155 8.73 7.41 -15.50
CA SER A 155 8.84 6.07 -16.07
C SER A 155 7.60 5.19 -15.85
N CYS A 156 6.71 5.56 -14.93
CA CYS A 156 5.60 4.69 -14.52
C CYS A 156 4.32 4.98 -15.29
N ASP A 157 3.70 3.91 -15.80
CA ASP A 157 2.43 3.95 -16.53
C ASP A 157 1.23 3.80 -15.58
N ARG A 158 1.44 3.08 -14.48
CA ARG A 158 0.41 2.80 -13.49
C ARG A 158 1.01 2.93 -12.10
N ILE A 159 0.25 3.51 -11.19
CA ILE A 159 0.71 3.76 -9.83
C ILE A 159 -0.43 3.46 -8.86
N ILE A 160 -0.12 2.73 -7.80
CA ILE A 160 -0.91 2.73 -6.58
C ILE A 160 -0.10 3.37 -5.46
N CYS A 161 -0.75 4.20 -4.65
CA CYS A 161 -0.13 4.89 -3.52
C CYS A 161 -1.04 4.78 -2.28
N ASP A 162 -0.46 4.33 -1.18
CA ASP A 162 -1.10 4.24 0.14
C ASP A 162 -0.22 4.96 1.15
N PRO A 163 -0.39 6.29 1.32
CA PRO A 163 0.45 7.07 2.21
C PRO A 163 0.29 6.63 3.67
N PRO A 164 1.40 6.38 4.41
CA PRO A 164 1.34 5.73 5.73
C PRO A 164 0.64 6.56 6.81
N PHE A 165 0.50 7.88 6.62
CA PHE A 165 -0.09 8.74 7.63
C PHE A 165 -1.22 9.61 7.07
N LEU A 166 -2.28 9.77 7.89
CA LEU A 166 -3.42 10.64 7.59
C LEU A 166 -3.11 12.11 7.99
N SER A 167 -2.01 12.64 7.46
CA SER A 167 -1.57 14.03 7.68
C SER A 167 -1.38 14.75 6.35
N GLU A 168 -1.62 16.05 6.31
CA GLU A 168 -1.42 16.87 5.11
C GLU A 168 0.01 16.80 4.59
N ASP A 169 1.01 16.78 5.49
CA ASP A 169 2.42 16.67 5.12
C ASP A 169 2.72 15.36 4.38
N CYS A 170 2.30 14.22 4.94
CA CYS A 170 2.50 12.91 4.31
C CYS A 170 1.79 12.80 2.96
N GLN A 171 0.52 13.19 2.88
CA GLN A 171 -0.26 13.15 1.65
C GLN A 171 0.35 14.04 0.55
N THR A 172 0.83 15.23 0.92
CA THR A 172 1.48 16.16 -0.01
C THR A 172 2.79 15.59 -0.54
N LYS A 173 3.62 15.03 0.34
CA LYS A 173 4.90 14.41 -0.06
C LYS A 173 4.69 13.18 -0.92
N ALA A 174 3.72 12.31 -0.59
CA ALA A 174 3.34 11.19 -1.42
C ALA A 174 2.88 11.64 -2.82
N ALA A 175 2.09 12.72 -2.90
CA ALA A 175 1.69 13.29 -4.18
C ALA A 175 2.87 13.82 -5.01
N LEU A 176 3.92 14.35 -4.36
CA LEU A 176 5.17 14.72 -5.06
C LEU A 176 5.86 13.50 -5.66
N THR A 177 5.95 12.40 -4.90
CA THR A 177 6.49 11.13 -5.38
C THR A 177 5.72 10.61 -6.59
N VAL A 178 4.39 10.55 -6.50
CA VAL A 178 3.53 10.09 -7.61
C VAL A 178 3.76 10.94 -8.86
N ARG A 179 3.80 12.27 -8.74
CA ARG A 179 4.06 13.16 -9.89
C ARG A 179 5.43 12.92 -10.49
N TRP A 180 6.44 12.67 -9.67
CA TRP A 180 7.80 12.44 -10.13
C TRP A 180 7.94 11.11 -10.89
N LEU A 181 7.22 10.06 -10.45
CA LEU A 181 7.19 8.75 -11.07
C LEU A 181 6.37 8.71 -12.37
N SER A 182 5.28 9.46 -12.43
CA SER A 182 4.32 9.42 -13.53
C SER A 182 4.94 9.82 -14.85
N LYS A 183 4.65 9.08 -15.91
CA LYS A 183 4.93 9.49 -17.27
C LYS A 183 4.22 10.82 -17.58
N PRO A 184 4.84 11.71 -18.38
CA PRO A 184 4.18 12.93 -18.81
C PRO A 184 2.87 12.62 -19.53
N HIS A 185 1.85 13.42 -19.24
CA HIS A 185 0.56 13.29 -19.90
C HIS A 185 0.70 13.52 -21.40
N GLN A 186 0.48 12.48 -22.19
CA GLN A 186 0.37 12.57 -23.66
C GLN A 186 -1.10 12.39 -24.03
N GLN A 187 -1.52 12.99 -25.16
CA GLN A 187 -2.92 13.16 -25.56
C GLN A 187 -3.83 11.92 -25.51
N GLN A 188 -3.28 10.71 -25.36
CA GLN A 188 -4.03 9.44 -25.29
C GLN A 188 -3.63 8.50 -24.16
N GLN A 189 -2.59 8.80 -23.37
CA GLN A 189 -2.13 7.94 -22.29
C GLN A 189 -1.84 8.75 -21.03
N GLN A 190 -2.79 8.78 -20.14
CA GLN A 190 -2.59 9.27 -18.77
C GLN A 190 -2.14 8.11 -17.88
N THR A 191 -1.20 8.36 -16.97
CA THR A 191 -0.84 7.40 -15.91
C THR A 191 -2.11 6.97 -15.17
N ARG A 192 -2.40 5.67 -15.13
CA ARG A 192 -3.48 5.13 -14.29
C ARG A 192 -3.05 5.24 -12.83
N LEU A 193 -3.87 5.88 -12.03
CA LEU A 193 -3.56 6.18 -10.64
C LEU A 193 -4.66 5.67 -9.71
N ILE A 194 -4.24 4.94 -8.67
CA ILE A 194 -5.05 4.56 -7.53
C ILE A 194 -4.39 5.15 -6.29
N VAL A 195 -5.17 5.77 -5.43
CA VAL A 195 -4.74 6.22 -4.10
C VAL A 195 -5.72 5.65 -3.09
N CYS A 196 -5.20 4.94 -2.07
CA CYS A 196 -6.02 4.50 -0.95
C CYS A 196 -5.59 5.27 0.29
N THR A 197 -6.54 5.86 1.01
CA THR A 197 -6.27 6.58 2.26
C THR A 197 -7.58 6.83 3.01
N GLY A 198 -7.48 7.34 4.23
CA GLY A 198 -8.64 7.61 5.07
C GLY A 198 -9.62 8.60 4.45
N GLU A 199 -10.92 8.37 4.67
CA GLU A 199 -12.04 9.20 4.23
C GLU A 199 -11.80 10.70 4.50
N ARG A 200 -11.33 11.03 5.69
CA ARG A 200 -11.08 12.42 6.11
C ARG A 200 -10.06 13.17 5.24
N MET A 201 -9.32 12.46 4.39
CA MET A 201 -8.35 13.04 3.44
C MET A 201 -8.98 13.39 2.09
N GLU A 202 -10.26 13.08 1.84
CA GLU A 202 -10.92 13.21 0.53
C GLU A 202 -10.71 14.57 -0.13
N SER A 203 -11.01 15.66 0.57
CA SER A 203 -10.87 17.02 0.03
C SER A 203 -9.42 17.38 -0.29
N LEU A 204 -8.47 16.91 0.52
CA LEU A 204 -7.06 17.12 0.29
C LEU A 204 -6.56 16.30 -0.89
N VAL A 205 -6.89 15.00 -0.95
CA VAL A 205 -6.46 14.08 -2.01
C VAL A 205 -7.00 14.54 -3.37
N THR A 206 -8.28 14.84 -3.47
CA THR A 206 -8.88 15.33 -4.73
C THR A 206 -8.24 16.65 -5.19
N ARG A 207 -7.85 17.53 -4.28
CA ARG A 207 -7.10 18.76 -4.58
C ARG A 207 -5.67 18.45 -5.04
N LEU A 208 -4.93 17.60 -4.32
CA LEU A 208 -3.55 17.26 -4.63
C LEU A 208 -3.40 16.57 -5.99
N TYR A 209 -4.34 15.71 -6.34
CA TYR A 209 -4.32 14.93 -7.58
C TYR A 209 -5.28 15.46 -8.65
N ARG A 210 -5.70 16.74 -8.54
CA ARG A 210 -6.63 17.36 -9.51
C ARG A 210 -6.17 17.25 -10.97
N SER A 211 -4.86 17.37 -11.23
CA SER A 211 -4.29 17.24 -12.57
C SER A 211 -4.43 15.84 -13.17
N TYR A 212 -4.63 14.82 -12.33
CA TYR A 212 -4.90 13.45 -12.75
C TYR A 212 -6.40 13.17 -12.94
N GLY A 213 -7.26 14.06 -12.55
CA GLY A 213 -8.71 13.82 -12.55
C GLY A 213 -9.13 12.78 -11.50
N LEU A 214 -8.38 12.66 -10.39
CA LEU A 214 -8.66 11.69 -9.35
C LEU A 214 -10.02 11.98 -8.68
N ARG A 215 -10.83 10.94 -8.49
CA ARG A 215 -12.17 10.99 -7.90
C ARG A 215 -12.34 9.85 -6.89
N THR A 216 -13.21 10.05 -5.93
CA THR A 216 -13.61 9.01 -4.98
C THR A 216 -14.44 7.94 -5.70
N THR A 217 -14.09 6.67 -5.44
CA THR A 217 -14.85 5.52 -5.94
C THR A 217 -15.84 5.03 -4.88
N ASP A 218 -16.77 4.17 -5.26
CA ASP A 218 -17.68 3.47 -4.34
C ASP A 218 -17.04 2.23 -3.66
N TYR A 219 -15.78 1.92 -3.99
CA TYR A 219 -15.03 0.82 -3.39
C TYR A 219 -14.32 1.25 -2.10
N GLU A 220 -14.52 0.49 -1.04
CA GLU A 220 -13.90 0.70 0.28
C GLU A 220 -12.87 -0.42 0.56
N PRO A 221 -11.56 -0.08 0.61
CA PRO A 221 -10.52 -1.06 0.91
C PRO A 221 -10.67 -1.65 2.32
N VAL A 222 -10.60 -2.98 2.42
CA VAL A 222 -10.68 -3.72 3.68
C VAL A 222 -9.28 -4.15 4.11
N HIS A 223 -8.96 -3.93 5.38
CA HIS A 223 -7.70 -4.34 6.00
C HIS A 223 -7.85 -5.69 6.71
N ALA A 224 -6.82 -6.53 6.67
CA ALA A 224 -6.86 -7.89 7.19
C ALA A 224 -7.23 -7.99 8.68
N ARG A 225 -6.75 -7.03 9.48
CA ARG A 225 -7.02 -6.98 10.93
C ARG A 225 -8.06 -5.92 11.32
N GLY A 226 -8.66 -5.28 10.32
CA GLY A 226 -9.56 -4.15 10.53
C GLY A 226 -8.81 -2.87 10.92
N LEU A 227 -9.38 -1.74 10.50
CA LEU A 227 -8.98 -0.41 10.95
C LEU A 227 -10.21 0.30 11.49
N SER A 228 -10.02 1.15 12.51
CA SER A 228 -11.11 1.96 13.08
C SER A 228 -11.50 3.13 12.18
N ASN A 229 -10.64 3.51 11.24
CA ASN A 229 -10.89 4.60 10.30
C ASN A 229 -11.46 4.04 9.00
N GLU A 230 -12.43 4.74 8.42
CA GLU A 230 -12.92 4.44 7.08
C GLU A 230 -11.85 4.81 6.05
N PHE A 231 -11.60 3.89 5.12
CA PHE A 231 -10.66 4.07 4.02
C PHE A 231 -11.43 4.12 2.71
N TYR A 232 -11.04 5.06 1.86
CA TYR A 232 -11.58 5.19 0.51
C TYR A 232 -10.53 4.84 -0.52
N CYS A 233 -11.01 4.34 -1.64
CA CYS A 233 -10.25 4.19 -2.87
C CYS A 233 -10.56 5.37 -3.78
N TYR A 234 -9.50 6.04 -4.22
CA TYR A 234 -9.57 7.14 -5.18
C TYR A 234 -8.87 6.69 -6.46
N ALA A 235 -9.50 6.90 -7.61
CA ALA A 235 -8.92 6.54 -8.89
C ALA A 235 -9.20 7.60 -9.96
N ASN A 236 -8.39 7.62 -11.01
CA ASN A 236 -8.63 8.47 -12.18
C ASN A 236 -9.26 7.71 -13.35
N PHE A 237 -9.81 6.53 -13.08
CA PHE A 237 -10.53 5.70 -14.05
C PHE A 237 -11.62 4.89 -13.34
N GLU A 238 -12.67 4.52 -14.05
CA GLU A 238 -13.64 3.53 -13.60
C GLU A 238 -13.16 2.12 -13.95
N SER A 239 -13.50 1.14 -13.11
CA SER A 239 -13.13 -0.24 -13.33
C SER A 239 -13.84 -0.83 -14.56
N SER A 240 -13.09 -1.43 -15.47
CA SER A 240 -13.65 -2.17 -16.61
C SER A 240 -14.35 -3.46 -16.17
N SER A 241 -13.92 -4.05 -15.05
CA SER A 241 -14.52 -5.25 -14.43
C SER A 241 -15.70 -4.95 -13.52
N SER A 242 -16.12 -3.69 -13.42
CA SER A 242 -17.17 -3.21 -12.51
C SER A 242 -16.81 -3.35 -11.03
N SER A 243 -15.52 -3.40 -10.69
CA SER A 243 -15.05 -3.44 -9.29
C SER A 243 -15.36 -2.16 -8.54
N TRP A 244 -15.41 -1.03 -9.24
CA TRP A 244 -15.86 0.27 -8.72
C TRP A 244 -16.41 1.18 -9.81
N LYS A 245 -17.21 2.16 -9.35
CA LYS A 245 -17.66 3.34 -10.11
C LYS A 245 -17.36 4.59 -9.32
N TRP A 246 -17.60 5.74 -9.90
CA TRP A 246 -17.53 7.00 -9.17
C TRP A 246 -18.60 7.05 -8.07
N ARG A 247 -18.19 7.41 -6.87
CA ARG A 247 -19.13 7.68 -5.77
C ARG A 247 -19.98 8.89 -6.15
N GLN A 248 -21.30 8.74 -6.12
CA GLN A 248 -22.23 9.86 -6.32
C GLN A 248 -22.31 10.68 -5.03
N ARG A 249 -22.22 11.99 -5.14
CA ARG A 249 -22.45 12.88 -4.00
C ARG A 249 -23.95 12.96 -3.75
N GLU A 250 -24.40 12.73 -2.53
CA GLU A 250 -25.82 12.81 -2.13
C GLU A 250 -26.37 14.26 -2.07
N ASP A 251 -25.57 15.29 -2.37
CA ASP A 251 -25.89 16.70 -2.08
C ASP A 251 -26.40 17.55 -3.27
N GLU A 252 -26.78 16.97 -4.40
CA GLU A 252 -27.36 17.80 -5.49
C GLU A 252 -28.90 17.70 -5.60
N GLY A 253 -29.61 17.25 -4.55
CA GLY A 253 -31.04 16.96 -4.59
C GLY A 253 -31.96 17.72 -3.65
N LYS A 254 -31.54 18.78 -2.96
CA LYS A 254 -32.39 19.51 -2.00
C LYS A 254 -32.28 21.03 -2.04
N GLU A 255 -32.39 21.64 -3.20
CA GLU A 255 -32.73 23.07 -3.31
C GLU A 255 -33.49 23.36 -4.61
N GLU A 256 -34.70 22.81 -4.77
CA GLU A 256 -35.73 23.38 -5.64
C GLU A 256 -37.08 22.90 -5.16
N GLY A 257 -37.71 23.68 -4.31
CA GLY A 257 -39.10 23.39 -3.98
C GLY A 257 -39.66 23.98 -2.68
N GLU A 258 -39.42 25.27 -2.41
CA GLU A 258 -40.33 26.05 -1.57
C GLU A 258 -40.25 27.54 -1.92
N GLY A 259 -41.13 27.98 -2.76
CA GLY A 259 -41.25 29.41 -3.09
C GLY A 259 -42.23 29.73 -4.16
N GLU A 260 -43.46 29.29 -4.05
CA GLU A 260 -44.62 30.02 -4.67
C GLU A 260 -45.93 29.67 -3.94
N GLY A 261 -46.54 30.69 -3.41
CA GLY A 261 -47.94 30.62 -3.11
C GLY A 261 -48.38 31.27 -1.79
N GLN A 262 -48.51 32.58 -1.80
CA GLN A 262 -49.83 33.15 -1.48
C GLN A 262 -49.75 34.68 -1.37
N GLY A 263 -50.07 35.33 -2.49
CA GLY A 263 -50.56 36.69 -2.49
C GLY A 263 -52.10 36.67 -2.59
N LYS A 264 -52.70 37.12 -1.53
CA LYS A 264 -53.96 37.88 -1.62
C LYS A 264 -54.24 38.51 -0.26
#